data_8b4b0d48d739f16b853746a6765b874d
#
_entry.id   8b4b0d48d739f16b853746a6765b874d
#
_cell.length_a   1.000
_cell.length_b   1.000
_cell.length_c   1.000
_cell.angle_alpha   90.00
_cell.angle_beta   90.00
_cell.angle_gamma   90.00
#
_symmetry.space_group_name_H-M   'P 1'
#
loop_
_entity.id
_entity.type
_entity.pdbx_description
1 polymer ?
#
loop_
_entity_poly.entity_id
_entity_poly.type
_entity_poly.pdbx_seq_one_letter_code
_entity_poly.pdbx_strand_id
1 'polypeptide(L)'
;EGIQYTLYEGEGSHYGWHIDMLPGPNNPRKISVSFVLSNEEDYKGGGLELIGFEHKEYKIPQGHAVIFPSFLAHRVKPLKSGKRVSLVAWLIGDDFV
;
A
#
# COMPACT_ATOMS: atom_id res chain seq x y z
N GLU A 1 3.03 -9.79 -12.68
CA GLU A 1 4.02 -9.17 -11.80
C GLU A 1 4.17 -9.97 -10.52
N GLY A 2 5.36 -9.95 -9.98
CA GLY A 2 5.65 -10.59 -8.72
C GLY A 2 5.16 -9.79 -7.52
N ILE A 3 5.43 -10.33 -6.33
CA ILE A 3 5.11 -9.70 -5.07
C ILE A 3 6.27 -8.79 -4.67
N GLN A 4 5.96 -7.57 -4.27
CA GLN A 4 6.96 -6.62 -3.78
C GLN A 4 7.02 -6.67 -2.26
N TYR A 5 8.21 -6.96 -1.74
CA TYR A 5 8.49 -6.90 -0.31
C TYR A 5 9.04 -5.51 0.02
N THR A 6 8.49 -4.87 1.05
CA THR A 6 8.92 -3.51 1.43
C THR A 6 9.16 -3.45 2.94
N LEU A 7 10.33 -2.94 3.31
CA LEU A 7 10.70 -2.67 4.70
C LEU A 7 10.73 -1.18 4.94
N TYR A 8 9.95 -0.73 5.91
CA TYR A 8 10.01 0.64 6.43
C TYR A 8 10.68 0.57 7.78
N GLU A 9 11.79 1.28 7.95
CA GLU A 9 12.60 1.22 9.15
C GLU A 9 13.03 2.61 9.58
N GLY A 10 12.84 2.91 10.87
CA GLY A 10 13.27 4.17 11.46
C GLY A 10 12.28 5.30 11.27
N GLU A 11 12.47 6.35 12.07
CA GLU A 11 11.61 7.53 12.05
C GLU A 11 11.60 8.20 10.68
N GLY A 12 10.41 8.52 10.21
CA GLY A 12 10.22 9.22 8.94
C GLY A 12 10.15 8.34 7.69
N SER A 13 10.43 7.04 7.81
CA SER A 13 10.32 6.14 6.67
C SER A 13 8.89 6.09 6.16
N HIS A 14 8.70 6.29 4.86
CA HIS A 14 7.36 6.42 4.27
C HIS A 14 7.37 6.11 2.79
N TYR A 15 6.17 6.08 2.22
CA TYR A 15 5.96 6.04 0.77
C TYR A 15 4.95 7.14 0.43
N GLY A 16 5.35 8.11 -0.37
CA GLY A 16 4.53 9.28 -0.68
C GLY A 16 3.29 8.95 -1.51
N TRP A 17 2.44 9.96 -1.68
CA TRP A 17 1.21 9.84 -2.48
C TRP A 17 1.54 9.36 -3.89
N HIS A 18 0.85 8.32 -4.34
CA HIS A 18 1.01 7.77 -5.68
C HIS A 18 -0.20 6.93 -6.07
N ILE A 19 -0.27 6.59 -7.34
CA ILE A 19 -1.17 5.54 -7.83
C ILE A 19 -0.31 4.38 -8.34
N ASP A 20 -0.88 3.19 -8.35
CA ASP A 20 -0.11 2.00 -8.77
C ASP A 20 -0.17 1.74 -10.28
N MET A 21 -1.00 2.49 -10.99
CA MET A 21 -1.09 2.35 -12.43
C MET A 21 0.18 2.80 -13.10
N LEU A 22 0.69 1.97 -14.00
CA LEU A 22 1.86 2.31 -14.80
C LEU A 22 1.46 3.33 -15.87
N PRO A 23 2.37 4.23 -16.28
CA PRO A 23 2.06 5.19 -17.34
C PRO A 23 1.86 4.49 -18.68
N GLY A 24 1.01 5.07 -19.52
CA GLY A 24 0.77 4.60 -20.88
C GLY A 24 -0.59 3.94 -21.07
N PRO A 25 -0.92 3.59 -22.34
CA PRO A 25 -2.25 3.10 -22.68
C PRO A 25 -2.54 1.66 -22.26
N ASN A 26 -1.50 0.85 -22.05
CA ASN A 26 -1.67 -0.56 -21.70
C ASN A 26 -1.23 -0.80 -20.27
N ASN A 27 -2.07 -0.37 -19.33
CA ASN A 27 -1.75 -0.55 -17.92
C ASN A 27 -2.37 -1.85 -17.39
N PRO A 28 -1.56 -2.86 -17.04
CA PRO A 28 -2.10 -4.14 -16.60
C PRO A 28 -2.56 -4.17 -15.15
N ARG A 29 -2.09 -3.26 -14.31
CA ARG A 29 -2.43 -3.27 -12.88
C ARG A 29 -3.85 -2.77 -12.66
N LYS A 30 -4.72 -3.62 -12.13
CA LYS A 30 -6.14 -3.31 -11.90
C LYS A 30 -6.49 -3.24 -10.42
N ILE A 31 -5.99 -4.19 -9.66
CA ILE A 31 -6.28 -4.29 -8.23
C ILE A 31 -4.95 -4.36 -7.49
N SER A 32 -4.82 -3.53 -6.47
CA SER A 32 -3.67 -3.53 -5.56
C SER A 32 -4.06 -4.23 -4.27
N VAL A 33 -3.15 -5.03 -3.74
CA VAL A 33 -3.32 -5.73 -2.47
C VAL A 33 -2.12 -5.41 -1.59
N SER A 34 -2.38 -4.86 -0.41
CA SER A 34 -1.32 -4.52 0.54
C SER A 34 -1.50 -5.35 1.82
N PHE A 35 -0.53 -6.20 2.11
CA PHE A 35 -0.48 -7.01 3.34
C PHE A 35 0.52 -6.43 4.31
N VAL A 36 0.20 -6.48 5.60
CA VAL A 36 1.16 -6.13 6.65
C VAL A 36 1.63 -7.41 7.35
N LEU A 37 2.94 -7.62 7.37
CA LEU A 37 3.56 -8.77 8.02
C LEU A 37 3.99 -8.47 9.46
N SER A 38 4.22 -7.19 9.79
CA SER A 38 4.63 -6.79 11.14
C SER A 38 3.48 -6.83 12.12
N ASN A 39 3.79 -7.19 13.37
CA ASN A 39 2.87 -7.05 14.47
C ASN A 39 2.62 -5.56 14.74
N GLU A 40 1.40 -5.20 15.13
CA GLU A 40 1.02 -3.82 15.42
C GLU A 40 1.90 -3.17 16.50
N GLU A 41 2.47 -3.97 17.38
CA GLU A 41 3.33 -3.50 18.47
C GLU A 41 4.76 -3.19 17.98
N ASP A 42 5.14 -3.64 16.78
CA ASP A 42 6.50 -3.49 16.27
C ASP A 42 6.77 -2.13 15.67
N TYR A 43 5.73 -1.32 15.45
CA TYR A 43 5.88 -0.01 14.84
C TYR A 43 4.77 0.96 15.24
N LYS A 44 5.07 2.24 15.13
CA LYS A 44 4.09 3.32 15.30
C LYS A 44 4.09 4.22 14.09
N GLY A 45 2.95 4.80 13.76
CA GLY A 45 2.76 5.50 12.51
C GLY A 45 2.58 4.53 11.35
N GLY A 46 2.96 4.93 10.15
CA GLY A 46 2.98 4.04 8.99
C GLY A 46 1.62 3.54 8.53
N GLY A 47 0.53 4.25 8.82
CA GLY A 47 -0.79 3.88 8.33
C GLY A 47 -0.89 4.03 6.82
N LEU A 48 -1.72 3.21 6.20
CA LEU A 48 -2.03 3.31 4.78
C LEU A 48 -3.21 4.27 4.60
N GLU A 49 -2.98 5.37 3.88
CA GLU A 49 -4.04 6.31 3.53
C GLU A 49 -4.49 6.10 2.10
N LEU A 50 -5.80 6.07 1.89
CA LEU A 50 -6.43 5.94 0.58
C LEU A 50 -7.36 7.12 0.34
N ILE A 51 -7.36 7.64 -0.88
CA ILE A 51 -8.34 8.62 -1.32
C ILE A 51 -9.22 7.96 -2.39
N GLY A 52 -10.49 7.76 -2.04
CA GLY A 52 -11.51 7.24 -2.95
C GLY A 52 -12.76 8.09 -2.80
N PHE A 53 -13.89 7.48 -2.47
CA PHE A 53 -15.10 8.24 -2.15
C PHE A 53 -14.93 9.07 -0.88
N GLU A 54 -14.08 8.60 0.02
CA GLU A 54 -13.69 9.35 1.20
C GLU A 54 -12.21 9.08 1.50
N HIS A 55 -11.62 9.97 2.27
CA HIS A 55 -10.22 9.86 2.66
C HIS A 55 -10.16 9.03 3.94
N LYS A 56 -9.51 7.86 3.87
CA LYS A 56 -9.38 6.97 5.00
C LYS A 56 -7.94 6.55 5.26
N GLU A 57 -7.64 6.36 6.54
CA GLU A 57 -6.38 5.78 6.99
C GLU A 57 -6.67 4.41 7.59
N TYR A 58 -5.86 3.42 7.22
CA TYR A 58 -5.97 2.06 7.71
C TYR A 58 -4.72 1.65 8.47
N LYS A 59 -4.91 1.22 9.72
CA LYS A 59 -3.88 0.52 10.48
C LYS A 59 -4.16 -0.96 10.31
N ILE A 60 -3.45 -1.59 9.38
CA ILE A 60 -3.73 -2.97 8.97
C ILE A 60 -3.17 -3.93 10.01
N PRO A 61 -4.00 -4.79 10.64
CA PRO A 61 -3.51 -5.79 11.57
C PRO A 61 -2.56 -6.79 10.87
N GLN A 62 -1.66 -7.38 11.64
CA GLN A 62 -0.76 -8.39 11.13
C GLN A 62 -1.50 -9.51 10.40
N GLY A 63 -1.04 -9.86 9.22
CA GLY A 63 -1.64 -10.90 8.40
C GLY A 63 -2.92 -10.53 7.68
N HIS A 64 -3.37 -9.27 7.82
CA HIS A 64 -4.52 -8.76 7.09
C HIS A 64 -4.08 -7.99 5.85
N ALA A 65 -5.02 -7.73 4.97
CA ALA A 65 -4.76 -6.99 3.74
C ALA A 65 -5.84 -5.95 3.47
N VAL A 66 -5.45 -4.90 2.76
CA VAL A 66 -6.39 -3.97 2.14
C VAL A 66 -6.31 -4.19 0.64
N ILE A 67 -7.46 -4.30 0.00
CA ILE A 67 -7.60 -4.51 -1.44
C ILE A 67 -8.29 -3.28 -2.03
N PHE A 68 -7.69 -2.69 -3.05
CA PHE A 68 -8.24 -1.46 -3.64
C PHE A 68 -7.89 -1.38 -5.13
N PRO A 69 -8.70 -0.63 -5.90
CA PRO A 69 -8.36 -0.38 -7.31
C PRO A 69 -7.03 0.34 -7.44
N SER A 70 -6.20 -0.10 -8.38
CA SER A 70 -4.84 0.45 -8.54
C SER A 70 -4.82 1.92 -8.92
N PHE A 71 -5.94 2.48 -9.37
CA PHE A 71 -6.01 3.91 -9.73
C PHE A 71 -6.27 4.84 -8.54
N LEU A 72 -6.55 4.31 -7.34
CA LEU A 72 -6.73 5.16 -6.17
C LEU A 72 -5.40 5.72 -5.70
N ALA A 73 -5.37 7.00 -5.39
CA ALA A 73 -4.20 7.62 -4.76
C ALA A 73 -4.06 7.11 -3.34
N HIS A 74 -2.85 6.76 -2.95
CA HIS A 74 -2.58 6.23 -1.62
C HIS A 74 -1.15 6.54 -1.20
N ARG A 75 -0.89 6.41 0.10
CA ARG A 75 0.46 6.55 0.65
C ARG A 75 0.60 5.74 1.92
N VAL A 76 1.85 5.46 2.29
CA VAL A 76 2.19 4.95 3.63
C VAL A 76 2.74 6.13 4.41
N LYS A 77 2.04 6.52 5.48
CA LYS A 77 2.43 7.64 6.33
C LYS A 77 3.77 7.38 7.00
N PRO A 78 4.52 8.45 7.34
CA PRO A 78 5.79 8.27 8.00
C PRO A 78 5.68 7.45 9.29
N LEU A 79 6.65 6.55 9.48
CA LEU A 79 6.80 5.86 10.76
C LEU A 79 7.21 6.85 11.84
N LYS A 80 6.68 6.65 13.03
CA LYS A 80 7.16 7.35 14.24
C LYS A 80 8.28 6.55 14.89
N SER A 81 8.18 5.23 14.84
CA SER A 81 9.20 4.33 15.38
C SER A 81 8.99 2.92 14.87
N GLY A 82 10.02 2.09 15.00
CA GLY A 82 9.94 0.65 14.76
C GLY A 82 10.20 0.26 13.31
N LYS A 83 9.73 -0.93 12.97
CA LYS A 83 9.88 -1.53 11.63
C LYS A 83 8.52 -2.01 11.13
N ARG A 84 8.19 -1.65 9.91
CA ARG A 84 6.97 -2.10 9.24
C ARG A 84 7.34 -2.86 7.97
N VAL A 85 6.94 -4.11 7.92
CA VAL A 85 7.16 -4.96 6.75
C VAL A 85 5.84 -5.20 6.05
N SER A 86 5.80 -4.98 4.76
CA SER A 86 4.60 -5.23 3.95
C SER A 86 4.94 -5.99 2.68
N LEU A 87 3.92 -6.67 2.16
CA LEU A 87 3.94 -7.25 0.83
C LEU A 87 2.90 -6.53 -0.01
N VAL A 88 3.26 -6.19 -1.23
CA VAL A 88 2.32 -5.60 -2.18
C VAL A 88 2.25 -6.51 -3.40
N ALA A 89 1.04 -6.80 -3.83
CA ALA A 89 0.80 -7.60 -5.02
C ALA A 89 -0.26 -6.92 -5.87
N TRP A 90 -0.29 -7.24 -7.15
CA TRP A 90 -1.25 -6.66 -8.08
C TRP A 90 -1.93 -7.75 -8.87
N LEU A 91 -3.25 -7.63 -9.02
CA LEU A 91 -3.98 -8.41 -10.00
C LEU A 91 -3.98 -7.60 -11.29
N ILE A 92 -3.60 -8.25 -12.37
CA ILE A 92 -3.50 -7.61 -13.67
C ILE A 92 -4.65 -8.05 -14.57
N GLY A 93 -4.94 -7.29 -15.58
CA GLY A 93 -6.03 -7.59 -16.50
C GLY A 93 -6.09 -6.59 -17.65
N ASP A 94 -7.15 -6.73 -18.44
CA ASP A 94 -7.40 -5.82 -19.55
C ASP A 94 -7.80 -4.43 -19.05
N ASP A 95 -7.77 -3.45 -19.94
CA ASP A 95 -8.15 -2.08 -19.60
C ASP A 95 -9.58 -2.03 -19.05
N PHE A 96 -9.79 -1.09 -18.12
CA PHE A 96 -11.14 -0.80 -17.63
C PHE A 96 -12.00 -0.26 -18.79
N VAL A 97 -13.22 -0.73 -18.87
CA VAL A 97 -14.20 -0.29 -19.89
C VAL A 97 -15.28 0.58 -19.27
#